data_1c56439b267d306a446235fcc5479b5c
#
_entry.id   1c56439b267d306a446235fcc5479b5c
#
_cell.length_a   1.000
_cell.length_b   1.000
_cell.length_c   1.000
_cell.angle_alpha   90.00
_cell.angle_beta   90.00
_cell.angle_gamma   90.00
#
_symmetry.space_group_name_H-M   'P 1'
#
loop_
_entity.id
_entity.type
_entity.pdbx_description
1 polymer ?
#
loop_
_entity_poly.entity_id
_entity_poly.type
_entity_poly.pdbx_seq_one_letter_code
_entity_poly.pdbx_strand_id
1 'polypeptide(L)'
;YFMNSYLRAPYGYYRYASMGDFMTGEKPMLYGITYGYNGKDAPGAELTFGMLGAYAQDEYSITPNLKLTYGLRFDLPLYFDDLLGNAAIKEQSFNGTNVDVSEWPKSKLLISPRLGFNWDIKGDRSIVLTGGTGLFTGLLPFVWFTNQPTNAGQMQNMVEFETSELPANFAFNPNYKETLTQNPDMFPSTPGNEVPGAIAYVDPNFKMPQVWRSNVNAEFQLPYGFMLSVGAMYTRDIYNVVQKNMNEKAPSGTYNEQPGRVYWTKNNYYDNPKTKTVIQLTNGDEKGYQYSFNAVLTKKFDFGFTGSFGYTYTMAKDMTANP
;
A
#
# COMPACT_ATOMS: atom_id res chain seq x y z
N TYR A 1 9.39 -15.13 6.33
CA TYR A 1 10.53 -14.64 5.52
C TYR A 1 10.04 -14.24 4.13
N PHE A 2 10.42 -13.04 3.71
CA PHE A 2 10.09 -12.48 2.41
C PHE A 2 11.36 -11.82 1.83
N MET A 3 11.61 -12.04 0.55
CA MET A 3 12.70 -11.40 -0.18
C MET A 3 12.14 -10.72 -1.43
N ASN A 4 12.58 -9.50 -1.68
CA ASN A 4 12.22 -8.74 -2.87
C ASN A 4 13.46 -8.19 -3.54
N SER A 5 13.57 -8.37 -4.84
CA SER A 5 14.61 -7.74 -5.67
C SER A 5 13.92 -6.96 -6.78
N TYR A 6 14.06 -5.64 -6.75
CA TYR A 6 13.43 -4.76 -7.72
C TYR A 6 14.35 -3.58 -8.05
N LEU A 7 14.69 -3.45 -9.32
CA LEU A 7 15.39 -2.29 -9.87
C LEU A 7 14.54 -1.68 -10.97
N ARG A 8 14.22 -0.40 -10.84
CA ARG A 8 13.57 0.35 -11.90
C ARG A 8 14.58 0.67 -12.99
N ALA A 9 14.33 0.23 -14.23
CA ALA A 9 15.25 0.44 -15.35
C ALA A 9 16.70 -0.08 -15.07
N PRO A 10 16.91 -1.39 -14.81
CA PRO A 10 18.22 -1.94 -14.44
C PRO A 10 19.25 -1.88 -15.57
N TYR A 11 18.81 -1.72 -16.81
CA TYR A 11 19.67 -1.62 -18.00
C TYR A 11 19.87 -0.16 -18.45
N GLY A 12 19.32 0.80 -17.72
CA GLY A 12 19.28 2.19 -18.11
C GLY A 12 18.19 2.50 -19.16
N TYR A 13 17.82 3.76 -19.23
CA TYR A 13 16.97 4.28 -20.28
C TYR A 13 17.47 5.63 -20.77
N TYR A 14 17.25 5.89 -22.04
CA TYR A 14 17.64 7.11 -22.72
C TYR A 14 16.40 7.75 -23.33
N ARG A 15 16.23 9.04 -23.14
CA ARG A 15 15.19 9.83 -23.81
C ARG A 15 15.81 10.86 -24.71
N TYR A 16 15.43 10.83 -25.98
CA TYR A 16 15.84 11.80 -27.01
C TYR A 16 14.68 12.70 -27.40
N ALA A 17 14.95 13.88 -27.92
CA ALA A 17 13.92 14.78 -28.44
C ALA A 17 13.30 14.24 -29.75
N SER A 18 14.09 13.55 -30.58
CA SER A 18 13.63 12.92 -31.80
C SER A 18 14.36 11.61 -32.10
N MET A 19 13.82 10.83 -33.03
CA MET A 19 14.50 9.66 -33.60
C MET A 19 15.76 10.08 -34.36
N GLY A 20 15.74 11.25 -34.98
CA GLY A 20 16.90 11.82 -35.66
C GLY A 20 18.09 11.99 -34.74
N ASP A 21 17.87 12.56 -33.55
CA ASP A 21 18.92 12.79 -32.56
C ASP A 21 19.53 11.46 -32.07
N PHE A 22 18.69 10.44 -31.90
CA PHE A 22 19.20 9.09 -31.60
C PHE A 22 20.05 8.52 -32.73
N MET A 23 19.61 8.64 -34.00
CA MET A 23 20.31 8.10 -35.15
C MET A 23 21.62 8.82 -35.47
N THR A 24 21.73 10.12 -35.14
CA THR A 24 22.96 10.92 -35.33
C THR A 24 23.92 10.80 -34.13
N GLY A 25 23.52 10.12 -33.06
CA GLY A 25 24.35 9.94 -31.86
C GLY A 25 24.42 11.19 -30.97
N GLU A 26 23.41 12.05 -31.08
CA GLU A 26 23.31 13.23 -30.20
C GLU A 26 23.20 12.83 -28.71
N LYS A 27 23.52 13.75 -27.82
CA LYS A 27 23.40 13.55 -26.39
C LYS A 27 21.91 13.43 -25.99
N PRO A 28 21.54 12.44 -25.16
CA PRO A 28 20.14 12.30 -24.74
C PRO A 28 19.67 13.49 -23.89
N MET A 29 18.36 13.75 -23.94
CA MET A 29 17.72 14.74 -23.07
C MET A 29 17.69 14.28 -21.62
N LEU A 30 17.62 12.96 -21.40
CA LEU A 30 17.58 12.33 -20.09
C LEU A 30 18.21 10.95 -20.18
N TYR A 31 19.03 10.63 -19.20
CA TYR A 31 19.52 9.28 -18.93
C TYR A 31 19.17 8.90 -17.50
N GLY A 32 18.62 7.70 -17.29
CA GLY A 32 18.35 7.19 -15.97
C GLY A 32 18.66 5.71 -15.85
N ILE A 33 19.11 5.30 -14.66
CA ILE A 33 19.42 3.91 -14.34
C ILE A 33 19.25 3.66 -12.85
N THR A 34 18.84 2.43 -12.49
CA THR A 34 19.00 1.91 -11.14
C THR A 34 20.05 0.81 -11.17
N TYR A 35 21.08 0.96 -10.37
CA TYR A 35 22.18 -0.02 -10.29
C TYR A 35 22.41 -0.48 -8.85
N GLY A 36 22.80 -1.74 -8.70
CA GLY A 36 23.19 -2.30 -7.40
C GLY A 36 24.61 -1.92 -7.01
N TYR A 37 24.83 -1.65 -5.74
CA TYR A 37 26.17 -1.42 -5.21
C TYR A 37 27.02 -2.69 -5.23
N ASN A 38 28.35 -2.51 -5.21
CA ASN A 38 29.34 -3.59 -5.17
C ASN A 38 29.19 -4.59 -6.35
N GLY A 39 28.75 -4.12 -7.52
CA GLY A 39 28.59 -4.95 -8.72
C GLY A 39 27.47 -5.97 -8.66
N LYS A 40 26.54 -5.85 -7.71
CA LYS A 40 25.35 -6.71 -7.64
C LYS A 40 24.36 -6.31 -8.71
N ASP A 41 24.04 -7.21 -9.62
CA ASP A 41 23.04 -6.96 -10.69
C ASP A 41 21.61 -6.95 -10.18
N ALA A 42 21.30 -7.69 -9.11
CA ALA A 42 19.97 -7.83 -8.54
C ALA A 42 20.06 -7.94 -7.00
N PRO A 43 20.32 -6.84 -6.29
CA PRO A 43 20.31 -6.88 -4.83
C PRO A 43 18.90 -7.20 -4.31
N GLY A 44 18.80 -8.07 -3.32
CA GLY A 44 17.54 -8.48 -2.69
C GLY A 44 17.41 -7.89 -1.30
N ALA A 45 16.29 -7.22 -1.04
CA ALA A 45 15.91 -6.78 0.29
C ALA A 45 15.16 -7.92 1.00
N GLU A 46 15.53 -8.17 2.24
CA GLU A 46 14.97 -9.24 3.06
C GLU A 46 14.08 -8.67 4.16
N LEU A 47 13.06 -9.41 4.55
CA LEU A 47 12.18 -9.11 5.67
C LEU A 47 11.82 -10.39 6.40
N THR A 48 12.24 -10.48 7.65
CA THR A 48 11.77 -11.49 8.61
C THR A 48 10.71 -10.85 9.50
N PHE A 49 9.47 -11.23 9.26
CA PHE A 49 8.30 -10.67 9.92
C PHE A 49 7.55 -11.75 10.68
N GLY A 50 7.03 -11.39 11.87
CA GLY A 50 6.15 -12.22 12.66
C GLY A 50 4.87 -11.47 13.06
N MET A 51 3.79 -12.21 13.25
CA MET A 51 2.55 -11.71 13.84
C MET A 51 2.19 -12.62 15.01
N LEU A 52 2.39 -12.12 16.22
CA LEU A 52 1.94 -12.83 17.44
C LEU A 52 0.48 -12.50 17.66
N GLY A 53 -0.38 -13.51 17.68
CA GLY A 53 -1.81 -13.36 17.90
C GLY A 53 -2.31 -14.22 19.05
N ALA A 54 -3.14 -13.62 19.91
CA ALA A 54 -3.90 -14.32 20.96
C ALA A 54 -5.37 -13.92 20.87
N TYR A 55 -6.28 -14.87 21.11
CA TYR A 55 -7.71 -14.54 21.11
C TYR A 55 -8.46 -15.40 22.14
N ALA A 56 -9.56 -14.84 22.64
CA ALA A 56 -10.56 -15.54 23.42
C ALA A 56 -11.94 -15.22 22.86
N GLN A 57 -12.78 -16.23 22.74
CA GLN A 57 -14.15 -16.10 22.24
C GLN A 57 -15.05 -17.04 23.02
N ASP A 58 -16.27 -16.58 23.27
CA ASP A 58 -17.30 -17.37 23.91
C ASP A 58 -18.62 -17.22 23.15
N GLU A 59 -19.50 -18.18 23.34
CA GLU A 59 -20.83 -18.26 22.74
C GLU A 59 -21.85 -18.49 23.84
N TYR A 60 -22.80 -17.58 23.96
CA TYR A 60 -23.80 -17.61 25.01
C TYR A 60 -25.22 -17.65 24.43
N SER A 61 -25.98 -18.67 24.78
CA SER A 61 -27.40 -18.79 24.44
C SER A 61 -28.24 -18.04 25.46
N ILE A 62 -28.68 -16.81 25.11
CA ILE A 62 -29.57 -16.01 25.96
C ILE A 62 -30.92 -16.69 26.12
N THR A 63 -31.44 -17.22 25.00
CA THR A 63 -32.64 -18.04 24.91
C THR A 63 -32.38 -19.22 23.97
N PRO A 64 -33.27 -20.24 23.90
CA PRO A 64 -33.13 -21.30 22.90
C PRO A 64 -33.04 -20.80 21.47
N ASN A 65 -33.58 -19.61 21.19
CA ASN A 65 -33.67 -19.02 19.86
C ASN A 65 -32.68 -17.88 19.61
N LEU A 66 -32.00 -17.38 20.65
CA LEU A 66 -31.05 -16.26 20.54
C LEU A 66 -29.69 -16.64 21.11
N LYS A 67 -28.69 -16.63 20.24
CA LYS A 67 -27.31 -16.90 20.54
C LYS A 67 -26.46 -15.66 20.29
N LEU A 68 -25.61 -15.31 21.25
CA LEU A 68 -24.57 -14.29 21.10
C LEU A 68 -23.21 -14.94 21.00
N THR A 69 -22.36 -14.38 20.18
CA THR A 69 -20.92 -14.70 20.12
C THR A 69 -20.14 -13.43 20.41
N TYR A 70 -19.23 -13.47 21.36
CA TYR A 70 -18.38 -12.33 21.68
C TYR A 70 -16.94 -12.77 21.89
N GLY A 71 -16.01 -11.90 21.52
CA GLY A 71 -14.60 -12.25 21.60
C GLY A 71 -13.69 -11.05 21.51
N LEU A 72 -12.45 -11.30 21.86
CA LEU A 72 -11.38 -10.33 21.83
C LEU A 72 -10.13 -10.97 21.24
N ARG A 73 -9.51 -10.29 20.28
CA ARG A 73 -8.26 -10.70 19.67
C ARG A 73 -7.21 -9.62 19.82
N PHE A 74 -5.99 -10.03 20.10
CA PHE A 74 -4.80 -9.21 20.19
C PHE A 74 -3.83 -9.64 19.11
N ASP A 75 -3.30 -8.68 18.35
CA ASP A 75 -2.31 -8.92 17.30
C ASP A 75 -1.11 -7.98 17.50
N LEU A 76 0.10 -8.52 17.55
CA LEU A 76 1.34 -7.79 17.72
C LEU A 76 2.28 -8.10 16.55
N PRO A 77 2.53 -7.13 15.64
CA PRO A 77 3.53 -7.29 14.59
C PRO A 77 4.94 -7.23 15.18
N LEU A 78 5.84 -8.07 14.65
CA LEU A 78 7.23 -8.15 15.08
C LEU A 78 8.13 -8.07 13.83
N TYR A 79 9.19 -7.28 13.91
CA TYR A 79 10.21 -7.09 12.87
C TYR A 79 11.53 -7.56 13.43
N PHE A 80 12.23 -8.48 12.72
CA PHE A 80 13.39 -9.17 13.27
C PHE A 80 14.71 -8.77 12.60
N ASP A 81 14.66 -8.09 11.45
CA ASP A 81 15.86 -7.70 10.73
C ASP A 81 16.34 -6.33 11.18
N ASP A 82 17.65 -6.14 11.23
CA ASP A 82 18.27 -4.83 11.41
C ASP A 82 18.39 -4.12 10.06
N LEU A 83 17.99 -2.87 10.02
CA LEU A 83 18.13 -2.02 8.84
C LEU A 83 19.43 -1.23 8.89
N LEU A 84 20.08 -1.15 7.75
CA LEU A 84 21.25 -0.30 7.59
C LEU A 84 20.80 1.15 7.37
N GLY A 85 21.34 2.07 8.18
CA GLY A 85 21.09 3.49 8.04
C GLY A 85 21.90 4.11 6.89
N ASN A 86 21.45 5.28 6.44
CA ASN A 86 22.18 6.11 5.48
C ASN A 86 22.39 7.49 6.08
N ALA A 87 23.66 7.83 6.39
CA ALA A 87 24.03 9.08 7.04
C ALA A 87 23.64 10.29 6.18
N ALA A 88 23.84 10.21 4.87
CA ALA A 88 23.52 11.29 3.95
C ALA A 88 22.00 11.58 3.89
N ILE A 89 21.14 10.56 3.99
CA ILE A 89 19.68 10.74 4.08
C ILE A 89 19.32 11.41 5.41
N LYS A 90 19.93 10.96 6.52
CA LYS A 90 19.61 11.45 7.86
C LYS A 90 19.92 12.94 8.06
N GLU A 91 20.88 13.46 7.30
CA GLU A 91 21.25 14.89 7.28
C GLU A 91 20.28 15.74 6.43
N GLN A 92 19.44 15.11 5.60
CA GLN A 92 18.51 15.84 4.75
C GLN A 92 17.19 16.11 5.47
N SER A 93 16.54 17.18 5.04
CA SER A 93 15.16 17.51 5.41
C SER A 93 14.31 17.64 4.16
N PHE A 94 13.12 17.05 4.19
CA PHE A 94 12.15 17.10 3.10
C PHE A 94 10.87 17.76 3.63
N ASN A 95 10.55 18.95 3.15
CA ASN A 95 9.49 19.80 3.70
C ASN A 95 9.52 19.92 5.24
N GLY A 96 10.72 20.09 5.78
CA GLY A 96 10.95 20.22 7.23
C GLY A 96 10.90 18.90 8.01
N THR A 97 10.82 17.75 7.35
CA THR A 97 10.82 16.43 7.99
C THR A 97 12.14 15.73 7.74
N ASN A 98 12.84 15.32 8.78
CA ASN A 98 14.02 14.47 8.68
C ASN A 98 13.57 13.00 8.55
N VAL A 99 14.26 12.25 7.71
CA VAL A 99 13.97 10.86 7.41
C VAL A 99 15.05 9.95 7.96
N ASP A 100 14.65 8.93 8.69
CA ASP A 100 15.55 7.86 9.13
C ASP A 100 15.09 6.52 8.52
N VAL A 101 15.96 5.90 7.74
CA VAL A 101 15.70 4.63 7.06
C VAL A 101 16.28 3.43 7.82
N SER A 102 16.86 3.65 9.00
CA SER A 102 17.55 2.64 9.80
C SER A 102 16.63 1.87 10.77
N GLU A 103 15.35 2.24 10.86
CA GLU A 103 14.45 1.65 11.85
C GLU A 103 13.16 1.13 11.20
N TRP A 104 12.72 -0.03 11.63
CA TRP A 104 11.36 -0.52 11.38
C TRP A 104 10.34 0.24 12.25
N PRO A 105 9.05 0.23 11.88
CA PRO A 105 8.03 0.80 12.73
C PRO A 105 7.97 0.07 14.08
N LYS A 106 7.65 0.80 15.14
CA LYS A 106 7.49 0.23 16.48
C LYS A 106 6.36 -0.79 16.49
N SER A 107 6.62 -1.98 17.03
CA SER A 107 5.59 -2.97 17.27
C SER A 107 4.48 -2.39 18.14
N LYS A 108 3.25 -2.35 17.62
CA LYS A 108 2.08 -1.81 18.33
C LYS A 108 0.99 -2.87 18.43
N LEU A 109 0.52 -3.09 19.63
CA LEU A 109 -0.58 -4.01 19.91
C LEU A 109 -1.87 -3.50 19.27
N LEU A 110 -2.52 -4.34 18.49
CA LEU A 110 -3.83 -4.10 17.89
C LEU A 110 -4.87 -4.95 18.60
N ILE A 111 -5.95 -4.31 19.00
CA ILE A 111 -7.03 -4.96 19.76
C ILE A 111 -8.25 -5.03 18.85
N SER A 112 -8.82 -6.23 18.72
CA SER A 112 -9.92 -6.53 17.79
C SER A 112 -11.09 -7.18 18.54
N PRO A 113 -11.97 -6.39 19.21
CA PRO A 113 -13.20 -6.88 19.76
C PRO A 113 -14.19 -7.28 18.67
N ARG A 114 -14.99 -8.33 18.95
CA ARG A 114 -16.00 -8.86 18.03
C ARG A 114 -17.27 -9.22 18.81
N LEU A 115 -18.40 -8.94 18.20
CA LEU A 115 -19.72 -9.31 18.69
C LEU A 115 -20.54 -9.84 17.51
N GLY A 116 -21.24 -10.95 17.70
CA GLY A 116 -22.13 -11.52 16.73
C GLY A 116 -23.41 -12.03 17.40
N PHE A 117 -24.45 -12.20 16.61
CA PHE A 117 -25.69 -12.79 17.07
C PHE A 117 -26.34 -13.65 15.99
N ASN A 118 -27.09 -14.64 16.45
CA ASN A 118 -27.97 -15.44 15.63
C ASN A 118 -29.31 -15.57 16.38
N TRP A 119 -30.39 -15.10 15.77
CA TRP A 119 -31.71 -15.04 16.35
C TRP A 119 -32.77 -15.62 15.43
N ASP A 120 -33.32 -16.77 15.83
CA ASP A 120 -34.52 -17.31 15.26
C ASP A 120 -35.74 -16.64 15.96
N ILE A 121 -36.30 -15.61 15.33
CA ILE A 121 -37.27 -14.70 15.97
C ILE A 121 -38.51 -15.46 16.47
N LYS A 122 -38.96 -16.45 15.72
CA LYS A 122 -40.15 -17.22 16.08
C LYS A 122 -39.86 -18.61 16.65
N GLY A 123 -38.63 -19.10 16.53
CA GLY A 123 -38.22 -20.44 16.96
C GLY A 123 -38.59 -21.57 15.98
N ASP A 124 -39.13 -21.23 14.83
CA ASP A 124 -39.54 -22.16 13.73
C ASP A 124 -38.66 -21.97 12.48
N ARG A 125 -37.64 -21.13 12.54
CA ARG A 125 -36.77 -20.73 11.44
C ARG A 125 -37.48 -20.03 10.28
N SER A 126 -38.72 -19.58 10.47
CA SER A 126 -39.42 -18.82 9.44
C SER A 126 -38.83 -17.42 9.25
N ILE A 127 -38.25 -16.85 10.32
CA ILE A 127 -37.50 -15.57 10.29
C ILE A 127 -36.22 -15.73 11.12
N VAL A 128 -35.09 -15.73 10.45
CA VAL A 128 -33.77 -15.79 11.11
C VAL A 128 -33.01 -14.50 10.85
N LEU A 129 -32.57 -13.86 11.92
CA LEU A 129 -31.74 -12.66 11.88
C LEU A 129 -30.34 -13.00 12.37
N THR A 130 -29.33 -12.71 11.56
CA THR A 130 -27.92 -12.88 11.92
C THR A 130 -27.17 -11.57 11.71
N GLY A 131 -26.15 -11.35 12.50
CA GLY A 131 -25.33 -10.18 12.32
C GLY A 131 -24.12 -10.16 13.23
N GLY A 132 -23.26 -9.19 12.98
CA GLY A 132 -22.09 -8.99 13.81
C GLY A 132 -21.40 -7.66 13.54
N THR A 133 -20.58 -7.30 14.50
CA THR A 133 -19.73 -6.11 14.42
C THR A 133 -18.38 -6.42 15.05
N GLY A 134 -17.32 -5.75 14.59
CA GLY A 134 -16.01 -5.94 15.17
C GLY A 134 -14.92 -5.16 14.46
N LEU A 135 -13.75 -5.18 15.07
CA LEU A 135 -12.50 -4.71 14.47
C LEU A 135 -11.74 -5.91 13.89
N PHE A 136 -11.15 -5.68 12.73
CA PHE A 136 -10.40 -6.72 12.00
C PHE A 136 -9.08 -6.15 11.56
N THR A 137 -8.00 -6.77 12.02
CA THR A 137 -6.62 -6.44 11.63
C THR A 137 -6.24 -7.20 10.37
N GLY A 138 -5.64 -6.49 9.40
CA GLY A 138 -5.11 -7.04 8.17
C GLY A 138 -3.59 -7.02 8.12
N LEU A 139 -3.03 -7.65 7.09
CA LEU A 139 -1.63 -7.58 6.72
C LEU A 139 -1.46 -6.79 5.42
N LEU A 140 -0.29 -6.17 5.26
CA LEU A 140 0.11 -5.52 4.01
C LEU A 140 0.89 -6.48 3.12
N PRO A 141 0.93 -6.20 1.80
CA PRO A 141 1.95 -6.78 0.94
C PRO A 141 3.34 -6.44 1.47
N PHE A 142 4.17 -7.45 1.73
CA PHE A 142 5.49 -7.24 2.34
C PHE A 142 6.46 -6.45 1.45
N VAL A 143 6.20 -6.37 0.16
CA VAL A 143 6.94 -5.51 -0.76
C VAL A 143 6.93 -4.04 -0.32
N TRP A 144 5.85 -3.57 0.33
CA TRP A 144 5.78 -2.19 0.81
C TRP A 144 6.76 -1.91 1.95
N PHE A 145 7.04 -2.91 2.78
CA PHE A 145 8.08 -2.83 3.81
C PHE A 145 9.49 -2.95 3.21
N THR A 146 9.71 -3.92 2.30
CA THR A 146 11.03 -4.11 1.69
C THR A 146 11.45 -2.98 0.76
N ASN A 147 10.53 -2.09 0.36
CA ASN A 147 10.89 -0.85 -0.33
C ASN A 147 11.82 0.04 0.51
N GLN A 148 11.75 -0.01 1.84
CA GLN A 148 12.64 0.76 2.71
C GLN A 148 14.10 0.33 2.56
N PRO A 149 14.52 -0.92 2.83
CA PRO A 149 15.90 -1.33 2.60
C PRO A 149 16.31 -1.27 1.13
N THR A 150 15.39 -1.51 0.19
CA THR A 150 15.67 -1.41 -1.24
C THR A 150 16.08 0.00 -1.65
N ASN A 151 15.36 1.03 -1.15
CA ASN A 151 15.53 2.43 -1.53
C ASN A 151 16.16 3.28 -0.41
N ALA A 152 17.01 2.67 0.42
CA ALA A 152 17.77 3.36 1.46
C ALA A 152 19.17 3.81 1.01
N GLY A 153 19.54 3.57 -0.26
CA GLY A 153 20.88 3.84 -0.75
C GLY A 153 21.96 2.92 -0.15
N GLN A 154 21.56 1.71 0.30
CA GLN A 154 22.44 0.68 0.84
C GLN A 154 22.66 -0.48 -0.11
N MET A 155 21.63 -0.81 -0.88
CA MET A 155 21.64 -1.96 -1.80
C MET A 155 21.78 -1.52 -3.24
N GLN A 156 21.14 -0.42 -3.60
CA GLN A 156 21.07 0.13 -4.95
C GLN A 156 20.95 1.65 -4.91
N ASN A 157 21.26 2.28 -6.04
CA ASN A 157 21.02 3.69 -6.27
C ASN A 157 20.22 3.91 -7.55
N MET A 158 19.28 4.83 -7.52
CA MET A 158 18.54 5.30 -8.68
C MET A 158 18.99 6.73 -9.00
N VAL A 159 19.44 6.94 -10.22
CA VAL A 159 19.90 8.25 -10.70
C VAL A 159 19.23 8.61 -12.02
N GLU A 160 19.00 9.90 -12.21
CA GLU A 160 18.57 10.50 -13.47
C GLU A 160 19.39 11.75 -13.73
N PHE A 161 19.85 11.92 -14.96
CA PHE A 161 20.64 13.06 -15.40
C PHE A 161 20.00 13.74 -16.61
N GLU A 162 19.82 15.04 -16.53
CA GLU A 162 19.43 15.85 -17.68
C GLU A 162 20.64 16.12 -18.60
N THR A 163 20.40 16.56 -19.82
CA THR A 163 21.47 16.83 -20.83
C THR A 163 22.64 17.66 -20.31
N SER A 164 22.35 18.64 -19.46
CA SER A 164 23.37 19.53 -18.87
C SER A 164 24.29 18.84 -17.85
N GLU A 165 23.84 17.77 -17.25
CA GLU A 165 24.56 17.00 -16.24
C GLU A 165 25.39 15.86 -16.83
N LEU A 166 25.13 15.52 -18.10
CA LEU A 166 25.82 14.46 -18.82
C LEU A 166 27.16 14.95 -19.40
N PRO A 167 28.22 14.12 -19.43
CA PRO A 167 29.47 14.43 -20.12
C PRO A 167 29.25 14.80 -21.59
N ALA A 168 30.16 15.60 -22.14
CA ALA A 168 30.01 16.10 -23.52
C ALA A 168 29.93 14.98 -24.58
N ASN A 169 30.63 13.88 -24.33
CA ASN A 169 30.69 12.69 -25.18
C ASN A 169 29.76 11.55 -24.75
N PHE A 170 28.79 11.83 -23.89
CA PHE A 170 27.87 10.81 -23.42
C PHE A 170 26.90 10.43 -24.54
N ALA A 171 26.91 9.16 -24.94
CA ALA A 171 26.10 8.61 -26.02
C ALA A 171 25.39 7.32 -25.60
N PHE A 172 24.49 6.86 -26.44
CA PHE A 172 23.84 5.58 -26.25
C PHE A 172 24.85 4.43 -26.21
N ASN A 173 24.81 3.63 -25.14
CA ASN A 173 25.54 2.38 -25.02
C ASN A 173 24.58 1.26 -24.59
N PRO A 174 24.43 0.20 -25.40
CA PRO A 174 23.57 -0.94 -25.04
C PRO A 174 24.15 -1.76 -23.88
N ASN A 175 25.45 -1.62 -23.57
CA ASN A 175 26.10 -2.23 -22.44
C ASN A 175 26.11 -1.27 -21.24
N TYR A 176 25.08 -1.37 -20.39
CA TYR A 176 24.95 -0.50 -19.23
C TYR A 176 26.15 -0.62 -18.24
N LYS A 177 26.78 -1.81 -18.16
CA LYS A 177 27.96 -2.01 -17.29
C LYS A 177 29.15 -1.18 -17.73
N GLU A 178 29.34 -1.06 -19.04
CA GLU A 178 30.35 -0.14 -19.58
C GLU A 178 30.03 1.33 -19.27
N THR A 179 28.77 1.72 -19.38
CA THR A 179 28.34 3.08 -19.00
C THR A 179 28.67 3.40 -17.55
N LEU A 180 28.42 2.47 -16.61
CA LEU A 180 28.73 2.62 -15.20
C LEU A 180 30.27 2.72 -14.96
N THR A 181 31.04 1.87 -15.59
CA THR A 181 32.51 1.82 -15.38
C THR A 181 33.27 2.95 -16.05
N GLN A 182 32.78 3.46 -17.18
CA GLN A 182 33.40 4.59 -17.91
C GLN A 182 33.10 5.95 -17.29
N ASN A 183 32.08 6.02 -16.43
CA ASN A 183 31.64 7.29 -15.81
C ASN A 183 31.55 7.15 -14.25
N PRO A 184 32.61 6.77 -13.56
CA PRO A 184 32.54 6.46 -12.13
C PRO A 184 32.10 7.66 -11.26
N ASP A 185 32.37 8.88 -11.70
CA ASP A 185 31.97 10.10 -10.99
C ASP A 185 30.44 10.34 -11.04
N MET A 186 29.76 9.78 -12.04
CA MET A 186 28.30 9.83 -12.14
C MET A 186 27.61 8.74 -11.30
N PHE A 187 28.31 7.65 -11.04
CA PHE A 187 27.75 6.45 -10.40
C PHE A 187 28.52 6.07 -9.15
N PRO A 188 28.29 6.78 -8.02
CA PRO A 188 28.93 6.44 -6.74
C PRO A 188 28.72 4.95 -6.40
N SER A 189 29.81 4.29 -5.98
CA SER A 189 29.79 2.85 -5.71
C SER A 189 29.74 2.50 -4.21
N THR A 190 29.84 3.50 -3.34
CA THR A 190 29.91 3.31 -1.88
C THR A 190 28.51 3.41 -1.26
N PRO A 191 28.00 2.32 -0.69
CA PRO A 191 26.68 2.34 -0.04
C PRO A 191 26.61 3.30 1.14
N GLY A 192 25.45 3.94 1.36
CA GLY A 192 25.16 4.71 2.57
C GLY A 192 25.73 6.11 2.66
N ASN A 193 26.50 6.55 1.66
CA ASN A 193 27.14 7.87 1.65
C ASN A 193 26.49 8.88 0.71
N GLU A 194 25.56 8.43 -0.10
CA GLU A 194 24.86 9.26 -1.08
C GLU A 194 23.35 9.28 -0.81
N VAL A 195 22.72 10.39 -1.14
CA VAL A 195 21.26 10.50 -1.12
C VAL A 195 20.72 9.95 -2.44
N PRO A 196 20.01 8.81 -2.45
CA PRO A 196 19.50 8.24 -3.68
C PRO A 196 18.41 9.11 -4.29
N GLY A 197 18.20 8.98 -5.60
CA GLY A 197 17.14 9.69 -6.34
C GLY A 197 15.72 9.29 -5.92
N ALA A 198 15.56 8.14 -5.27
CA ALA A 198 14.31 7.70 -4.68
C ALA A 198 14.57 7.08 -3.30
N ILE A 199 13.77 7.50 -2.33
CA ILE A 199 13.81 7.00 -0.95
C ILE A 199 12.43 6.45 -0.62
N ALA A 200 12.39 5.33 0.09
CA ALA A 200 11.17 4.82 0.72
C ALA A 200 11.44 4.50 2.19
N TYR A 201 10.48 4.78 3.04
CA TYR A 201 10.57 4.45 4.47
C TYR A 201 9.18 4.25 5.07
N VAL A 202 9.14 3.53 6.19
CA VAL A 202 7.91 3.32 6.96
C VAL A 202 7.90 4.28 8.15
N ASP A 203 6.77 4.93 8.38
CA ASP A 203 6.57 5.79 9.55
C ASP A 203 6.86 5.01 10.84
N PRO A 204 7.72 5.49 11.74
CA PRO A 204 7.98 4.82 13.03
C PRO A 204 6.72 4.57 13.86
N ASN A 205 5.65 5.32 13.60
CA ASN A 205 4.37 5.18 14.28
C ASN A 205 3.33 4.40 13.48
N PHE A 206 3.70 3.82 12.36
CA PHE A 206 2.82 3.02 11.52
C PHE A 206 2.11 1.91 12.32
N LYS A 207 0.83 1.71 12.03
CA LYS A 207 0.02 0.61 12.53
C LYS A 207 -0.48 -0.23 11.36
N MET A 208 -0.50 -1.55 11.53
CA MET A 208 -1.10 -2.45 10.56
C MET A 208 -2.56 -2.06 10.28
N PRO A 209 -3.05 -2.27 9.06
CA PRO A 209 -4.40 -1.88 8.69
C PRO A 209 -5.43 -2.56 9.58
N GLN A 210 -6.41 -1.78 10.01
CA GLN A 210 -7.52 -2.26 10.81
C GLN A 210 -8.81 -1.61 10.32
N VAL A 211 -9.86 -2.41 10.19
CA VAL A 211 -11.18 -1.96 9.76
C VAL A 211 -12.22 -2.28 10.81
N TRP A 212 -13.20 -1.41 10.97
CA TRP A 212 -14.45 -1.74 11.62
C TRP A 212 -15.44 -2.25 10.58
N ARG A 213 -16.02 -3.42 10.84
CA ARG A 213 -17.03 -4.01 9.96
C ARG A 213 -18.25 -4.43 10.77
N SER A 214 -19.43 -4.10 10.24
CA SER A 214 -20.71 -4.53 10.75
C SER A 214 -21.53 -5.12 9.61
N ASN A 215 -22.26 -6.19 9.91
CA ASN A 215 -23.21 -6.77 8.97
C ASN A 215 -24.48 -7.23 9.69
N VAL A 216 -25.57 -7.24 8.96
CA VAL A 216 -26.85 -7.83 9.37
C VAL A 216 -27.47 -8.53 8.17
N ASN A 217 -27.99 -9.74 8.39
CA ASN A 217 -28.70 -10.51 7.39
C ASN A 217 -30.02 -11.00 8.00
N ALA A 218 -31.08 -10.99 7.20
CA ALA A 218 -32.37 -11.53 7.57
C ALA A 218 -32.83 -12.54 6.51
N GLU A 219 -33.22 -13.70 6.93
CA GLU A 219 -33.79 -14.75 6.10
C GLU A 219 -35.26 -14.93 6.46
N PHE A 220 -36.10 -14.95 5.42
CA PHE A 220 -37.56 -15.12 5.54
C PHE A 220 -37.99 -16.35 4.73
N GLN A 221 -38.62 -17.29 5.38
CA GLN A 221 -39.38 -18.35 4.69
C GLN A 221 -40.74 -17.79 4.29
N LEU A 222 -40.98 -17.71 3.00
CA LEU A 222 -42.22 -17.18 2.42
C LEU A 222 -43.09 -18.32 1.95
N PRO A 223 -44.44 -18.08 1.80
CA PRO A 223 -45.33 -19.08 1.23
C PRO A 223 -44.88 -19.62 -0.14
N TYR A 224 -45.38 -20.77 -0.50
CA TYR A 224 -45.15 -21.42 -1.81
C TYR A 224 -43.69 -21.81 -2.09
N GLY A 225 -42.90 -22.08 -1.03
CA GLY A 225 -41.49 -22.50 -1.15
C GLY A 225 -40.50 -21.40 -1.59
N PHE A 226 -40.88 -20.14 -1.42
CA PHE A 226 -39.95 -19.03 -1.57
C PHE A 226 -39.14 -18.80 -0.29
N MET A 227 -37.88 -18.39 -0.47
CA MET A 227 -37.00 -17.91 0.59
C MET A 227 -36.40 -16.58 0.14
N LEU A 228 -36.56 -15.54 0.97
CA LEU A 228 -35.95 -14.23 0.76
C LEU A 228 -34.82 -14.04 1.78
N SER A 229 -33.63 -13.75 1.29
CA SER A 229 -32.46 -13.33 2.11
C SER A 229 -32.14 -11.88 1.78
N VAL A 230 -32.08 -11.03 2.78
CA VAL A 230 -31.64 -9.63 2.64
C VAL A 230 -30.49 -9.36 3.59
N GLY A 231 -29.50 -8.60 3.13
CA GLY A 231 -28.33 -8.30 3.92
C GLY A 231 -27.83 -6.89 3.71
N ALA A 232 -27.19 -6.36 4.76
CA ALA A 232 -26.47 -5.11 4.71
C ALA A 232 -25.10 -5.28 5.36
N MET A 233 -24.09 -4.64 4.81
CA MET A 233 -22.73 -4.59 5.37
C MET A 233 -22.21 -3.16 5.31
N TYR A 234 -21.53 -2.76 6.38
CA TYR A 234 -20.79 -1.51 6.46
C TYR A 234 -19.36 -1.80 6.93
N THR A 235 -18.39 -1.21 6.23
CA THR A 235 -16.97 -1.28 6.60
C THR A 235 -16.41 0.13 6.61
N ARG A 236 -15.57 0.45 7.60
CA ARG A 236 -14.86 1.71 7.72
C ARG A 236 -13.42 1.46 8.17
N ASP A 237 -12.48 2.19 7.58
CA ASP A 237 -11.09 2.15 8.02
C ASP A 237 -10.93 2.77 9.41
N ILE A 238 -10.17 2.08 10.26
CA ILE A 238 -9.64 2.58 11.53
C ILE A 238 -8.20 3.02 11.32
N TYR A 239 -7.37 2.11 10.79
CA TYR A 239 -6.02 2.40 10.31
C TYR A 239 -5.95 2.01 8.85
N ASN A 240 -6.11 2.98 7.96
CA ASN A 240 -5.86 2.82 6.53
C ASN A 240 -4.36 2.99 6.25
N VAL A 241 -3.95 2.61 5.08
CA VAL A 241 -2.57 2.71 4.64
C VAL A 241 -2.50 3.70 3.50
N VAL A 242 -1.58 4.64 3.61
CA VAL A 242 -1.32 5.62 2.56
C VAL A 242 0.18 5.74 2.32
N GLN A 243 0.52 6.09 1.10
CA GLN A 243 1.86 6.47 0.70
C GLN A 243 1.88 7.96 0.42
N LYS A 244 2.78 8.70 1.07
CA LYS A 244 2.92 10.15 0.91
C LYS A 244 4.32 10.45 0.37
N ASN A 245 4.40 11.29 -0.66
CA ASN A 245 5.70 11.79 -1.11
C ASN A 245 6.09 12.99 -0.22
N MET A 246 7.01 12.78 0.70
CA MET A 246 7.47 13.80 1.65
C MET A 246 8.31 14.90 0.98
N ASN A 247 8.79 14.66 -0.24
CA ASN A 247 9.54 15.64 -1.03
C ASN A 247 8.64 16.52 -1.93
N GLU A 248 7.35 16.26 -1.95
CA GLU A 248 6.39 17.02 -2.76
C GLU A 248 6.01 18.32 -2.05
N LYS A 249 6.22 19.46 -2.71
CA LYS A 249 5.78 20.76 -2.20
C LYS A 249 4.27 20.90 -2.30
N ALA A 250 3.75 21.84 -1.54
CA ALA A 250 2.36 22.26 -1.70
C ALA A 250 2.08 22.69 -3.15
N PRO A 251 0.90 22.36 -3.70
CA PRO A 251 0.53 22.75 -5.05
C PRO A 251 0.63 24.25 -5.26
N SER A 252 1.03 24.65 -6.47
CA SER A 252 1.08 26.05 -6.88
C SER A 252 -0.30 26.67 -7.08
N GLY A 253 -1.32 25.84 -7.31
CA GLY A 253 -2.70 26.28 -7.49
C GLY A 253 -3.63 25.14 -7.88
N THR A 254 -4.88 25.51 -8.17
CA THR A 254 -5.94 24.59 -8.61
C THR A 254 -6.44 25.04 -9.98
N TYR A 255 -6.76 24.08 -10.86
CA TYR A 255 -7.35 24.40 -12.15
C TYR A 255 -8.78 24.94 -11.98
N ASN A 256 -9.06 26.11 -12.56
CA ASN A 256 -10.37 26.78 -12.45
C ASN A 256 -11.53 25.94 -13.01
N GLU A 257 -11.29 25.21 -14.09
CA GLU A 257 -12.30 24.40 -14.79
C GLU A 257 -12.46 22.98 -14.22
N GLN A 258 -11.59 22.58 -13.28
CA GLN A 258 -11.58 21.26 -12.68
C GLN A 258 -11.38 21.40 -11.17
N PRO A 259 -12.44 21.69 -10.40
CA PRO A 259 -12.34 21.83 -8.95
C PRO A 259 -11.73 20.58 -8.30
N GLY A 260 -10.73 20.79 -7.44
CA GLY A 260 -10.00 19.73 -6.76
C GLY A 260 -8.78 19.18 -7.52
N ARG A 261 -8.59 19.54 -8.80
CA ARG A 261 -7.37 19.20 -9.51
C ARG A 261 -6.30 20.27 -9.30
N VAL A 262 -5.22 19.88 -8.67
CA VAL A 262 -4.09 20.76 -8.35
C VAL A 262 -3.02 20.72 -9.45
N TYR A 263 -2.16 21.76 -9.49
CA TYR A 263 -0.99 21.78 -10.36
C TYR A 263 0.23 22.38 -9.65
N TRP A 264 1.40 22.05 -10.16
CA TRP A 264 2.68 22.64 -9.78
C TRP A 264 3.27 23.38 -10.99
N THR A 265 3.85 24.55 -10.75
CA THR A 265 4.65 25.23 -11.77
C THR A 265 5.95 24.47 -12.02
N LYS A 266 6.51 24.63 -13.22
CA LYS A 266 7.78 24.00 -13.59
C LYS A 266 8.86 24.26 -12.54
N ASN A 267 9.56 23.20 -12.15
CA ASN A 267 10.62 23.18 -11.12
C ASN A 267 10.19 23.49 -9.69
N ASN A 268 8.90 23.51 -9.39
CA ASN A 268 8.38 23.75 -8.04
C ASN A 268 7.63 22.55 -7.47
N TYR A 269 7.90 21.34 -7.97
CA TYR A 269 7.25 20.12 -7.51
C TYR A 269 7.99 19.50 -6.31
N TYR A 270 9.32 19.42 -6.37
CA TYR A 270 10.13 18.83 -5.32
C TYR A 270 10.76 19.88 -4.41
N ASP A 271 10.83 19.59 -3.11
CA ASP A 271 11.57 20.39 -2.14
C ASP A 271 13.09 20.23 -2.33
N ASN A 272 13.56 18.99 -2.41
CA ASN A 272 14.90 18.66 -2.84
C ASN A 272 14.90 18.16 -4.29
N PRO A 273 15.39 18.90 -5.28
CA PRO A 273 15.33 18.52 -6.69
C PRO A 273 16.26 17.36 -7.05
N LYS A 274 17.29 17.07 -6.25
CA LYS A 274 18.20 15.94 -6.47
C LYS A 274 17.55 14.61 -6.13
N THR A 275 16.63 14.59 -5.16
CA THR A 275 15.83 13.43 -4.77
C THR A 275 14.43 13.59 -5.36
N LYS A 276 14.02 12.71 -6.26
CA LYS A 276 12.71 12.83 -6.93
C LYS A 276 11.57 12.43 -5.99
N THR A 277 11.69 11.30 -5.34
CA THR A 277 10.62 10.79 -4.48
C THR A 277 11.15 10.40 -3.10
N VAL A 278 10.40 10.76 -2.07
CA VAL A 278 10.64 10.33 -0.69
C VAL A 278 9.31 9.77 -0.16
N ILE A 279 9.09 8.51 -0.39
CA ILE A 279 7.80 7.86 -0.10
C ILE A 279 7.77 7.38 1.35
N GLN A 280 6.87 7.95 2.12
CA GLN A 280 6.52 7.48 3.45
C GLN A 280 5.31 6.54 3.40
N LEU A 281 5.48 5.32 3.87
CA LEU A 281 4.37 4.43 4.18
C LEU A 281 3.83 4.77 5.57
N THR A 282 2.59 5.24 5.67
CA THR A 282 2.00 5.71 6.93
C THR A 282 0.50 5.42 7.01
N ASN A 283 -0.12 5.75 8.13
CA ASN A 283 -1.58 5.73 8.26
C ASN A 283 -2.14 7.11 7.92
N GLY A 284 -3.16 7.15 7.06
CA GLY A 284 -3.82 8.39 6.67
C GLY A 284 -4.83 8.89 7.70
N ASP A 285 -5.08 10.20 7.70
CA ASP A 285 -6.08 10.83 8.56
C ASP A 285 -7.50 10.61 8.05
N GLU A 286 -7.68 10.68 6.73
CA GLU A 286 -8.96 10.39 6.09
C GLU A 286 -9.23 8.88 6.06
N LYS A 287 -10.51 8.50 6.18
CA LYS A 287 -10.93 7.10 6.31
C LYS A 287 -11.80 6.70 5.13
N GLY A 288 -11.43 5.61 4.49
CA GLY A 288 -12.26 4.93 3.53
C GLY A 288 -13.46 4.23 4.18
N TYR A 289 -14.49 3.99 3.38
CA TYR A 289 -15.66 3.23 3.80
C TYR A 289 -16.26 2.45 2.64
N GLN A 290 -16.97 1.41 2.98
CA GLN A 290 -17.77 0.63 2.05
C GLN A 290 -19.11 0.29 2.70
N TYR A 291 -20.19 0.36 1.93
CA TYR A 291 -21.45 -0.27 2.31
C TYR A 291 -22.02 -1.05 1.14
N SER A 292 -22.71 -2.13 1.46
CA SER A 292 -23.40 -2.95 0.49
C SER A 292 -24.74 -3.41 1.04
N PHE A 293 -25.70 -3.54 0.12
CA PHE A 293 -27.00 -4.15 0.35
C PHE A 293 -27.19 -5.26 -0.65
N ASN A 294 -27.67 -6.40 -0.21
CA ASN A 294 -27.98 -7.53 -1.06
C ASN A 294 -29.38 -8.08 -0.77
N ALA A 295 -30.04 -8.59 -1.79
CA ALA A 295 -31.28 -9.31 -1.67
C ALA A 295 -31.24 -10.51 -2.62
N VAL A 296 -31.62 -11.68 -2.13
CA VAL A 296 -31.67 -12.92 -2.90
C VAL A 296 -33.01 -13.58 -2.66
N LEU A 297 -33.80 -13.80 -3.74
CA LEU A 297 -35.02 -14.56 -3.72
C LEU A 297 -34.74 -15.94 -4.32
N THR A 298 -35.02 -17.00 -3.57
CA THR A 298 -34.85 -18.38 -4.00
C THR A 298 -36.22 -19.08 -4.00
N LYS A 299 -36.50 -19.87 -5.01
CA LYS A 299 -37.68 -20.73 -5.11
C LYS A 299 -37.22 -22.18 -5.26
N LYS A 300 -37.73 -23.05 -4.39
CA LYS A 300 -37.66 -24.50 -4.55
C LYS A 300 -39.00 -25.01 -5.11
N PHE A 301 -38.95 -25.72 -6.21
CA PHE A 301 -40.11 -26.32 -6.86
C PHE A 301 -40.20 -27.80 -6.48
N ASP A 302 -41.41 -28.32 -6.36
CA ASP A 302 -41.67 -29.70 -5.92
C ASP A 302 -41.10 -30.75 -6.90
N PHE A 303 -40.91 -30.38 -8.16
CA PHE A 303 -40.33 -31.26 -9.18
C PHE A 303 -38.78 -31.29 -9.17
N GLY A 304 -38.12 -30.73 -8.12
CA GLY A 304 -36.69 -30.81 -7.91
C GLY A 304 -35.88 -29.67 -8.51
N PHE A 305 -36.46 -28.71 -9.21
CA PHE A 305 -35.78 -27.51 -9.70
C PHE A 305 -35.65 -26.47 -8.57
N THR A 306 -34.52 -25.76 -8.54
CA THR A 306 -34.29 -24.58 -7.67
C THR A 306 -33.81 -23.43 -8.52
N GLY A 307 -34.50 -22.30 -8.45
CA GLY A 307 -34.09 -21.04 -9.09
C GLY A 307 -33.79 -19.96 -8.07
N SER A 308 -32.82 -19.11 -8.35
CA SER A 308 -32.47 -17.96 -7.50
C SER A 308 -32.28 -16.70 -8.35
N PHE A 309 -32.74 -15.58 -7.83
CA PHE A 309 -32.50 -14.25 -8.38
C PHE A 309 -31.89 -13.38 -7.28
N GLY A 310 -30.74 -12.73 -7.54
CA GLY A 310 -30.03 -11.88 -6.59
C GLY A 310 -29.71 -10.52 -7.16
N TYR A 311 -29.77 -9.51 -6.29
CA TYR A 311 -29.32 -8.16 -6.58
C TYR A 311 -28.41 -7.68 -5.46
N THR A 312 -27.31 -7.04 -5.83
CA THR A 312 -26.39 -6.42 -4.87
C THR A 312 -26.06 -4.99 -5.32
N TYR A 313 -26.17 -4.06 -4.38
CA TYR A 313 -25.70 -2.69 -4.54
C TYR A 313 -24.51 -2.46 -3.61
N THR A 314 -23.42 -1.94 -4.13
CA THR A 314 -22.21 -1.63 -3.34
C THR A 314 -21.72 -0.23 -3.69
N MET A 315 -21.33 0.53 -2.66
CA MET A 315 -20.58 1.78 -2.78
C MET A 315 -19.34 1.71 -1.89
N ALA A 316 -18.21 2.06 -2.46
CA ALA A 316 -16.94 2.13 -1.74
C ALA A 316 -16.22 3.44 -2.05
N LYS A 317 -15.56 3.97 -1.03
CA LYS A 317 -14.61 5.08 -1.14
C LYS A 317 -13.31 4.63 -0.49
N ASP A 318 -12.28 4.49 -1.30
CA ASP A 318 -10.92 4.20 -0.85
C ASP A 318 -10.13 5.49 -0.74
N MET A 319 -9.29 5.58 0.29
CA MET A 319 -8.39 6.70 0.56
C MET A 319 -6.92 6.30 0.39
N THR A 320 -6.65 5.07 -0.01
CA THR A 320 -5.30 4.60 -0.31
C THR A 320 -4.85 5.17 -1.65
N ALA A 321 -4.11 6.27 -1.60
CA ALA A 321 -3.44 6.79 -2.78
C ALA A 321 -2.12 6.05 -2.98
N ASN A 322 -1.81 5.71 -4.24
CA ASN A 322 -0.50 5.26 -4.66
C ASN A 322 0.13 6.41 -5.45
N PRO A 323 1.09 7.17 -4.87
CA PRO A 323 1.71 8.32 -5.51
C PRO A 323 2.62 7.95 -6.68
#